data_f831a363604ecb104a480a75ef99104f
#
_entry.id   f831a363604ecb104a480a75ef99104f
#
_cell.length_a   1.000
_cell.length_b   1.000
_cell.length_c   1.000
_cell.angle_alpha   90.00
_cell.angle_beta   90.00
_cell.angle_gamma   90.00
#
_symmetry.space_group_name_H-M   'P 1'
#
loop_
_entity.id
_entity.type
_entity.pdbx_description
1 polymer ?
#
loop_
_entity_poly.entity_id
_entity_poly.type
_entity_poly.pdbx_seq_one_letter_code
_entity_poly.pdbx_strand_id
1 'polypeptide(L)'
;MARRNPALDEKIIAAARAEFLEKGYQGASLRPIAERAGATVGAIQIRYRTKDALLRALLAPFLSEIEGVFQAAKAEYWQYPPSERLAFMEKSMKMESEAILSLIFDHYDDAVLLLCKSEGSSLAGCFDQIVARKVAESAAFFQALDAKRFDTELLRLLIGAQLYGYRKIVQNGYERDAAKRAMRSLMRYHMGGWTALLNASREDKRT
;
A
#
# COMPACT_ATOMS: atom_id res chain seq x y z
N MET A 1 -2.35 -2.31 -38.53
CA MET A 1 -2.63 -2.08 -37.08
C MET A 1 -2.69 -0.59 -36.85
N ALA A 2 -3.79 -0.03 -36.34
CA ALA A 2 -3.89 1.38 -36.01
C ALA A 2 -2.88 1.72 -34.90
N ARG A 3 -2.05 2.72 -35.11
CA ARG A 3 -1.03 3.19 -34.16
C ARG A 3 -1.74 3.65 -32.88
N ARG A 4 -1.37 3.09 -31.73
CA ARG A 4 -1.90 3.49 -30.43
C ARG A 4 -1.71 5.01 -30.23
N ASN A 5 -2.76 5.73 -29.90
CA ASN A 5 -2.72 7.19 -29.67
C ASN A 5 -2.54 7.47 -28.17
N PRO A 6 -1.33 7.86 -27.72
CA PRO A 6 -1.05 8.12 -26.29
C PRO A 6 -1.94 9.23 -25.70
N ALA A 7 -2.21 10.30 -26.44
CA ALA A 7 -3.05 11.41 -25.98
C ALA A 7 -4.49 10.95 -25.67
N LEU A 8 -5.00 9.96 -26.39
CA LEU A 8 -6.32 9.40 -26.08
C LEU A 8 -6.25 8.48 -24.84
N ASP A 9 -5.16 7.75 -24.65
CA ASP A 9 -4.97 6.95 -23.45
C ASP A 9 -4.95 7.82 -22.19
N GLU A 10 -4.26 8.96 -22.19
CA GLU A 10 -4.24 9.93 -21.10
C GLU A 10 -5.65 10.49 -20.81
N LYS A 11 -6.41 10.85 -21.82
CA LYS A 11 -7.80 11.32 -21.66
C LYS A 11 -8.70 10.25 -21.06
N ILE A 12 -8.57 9.00 -21.49
CA ILE A 12 -9.34 7.87 -20.94
C ILE A 12 -8.97 7.64 -19.47
N ILE A 13 -7.69 7.65 -19.10
CA ILE A 13 -7.24 7.48 -17.71
C ILE A 13 -7.75 8.63 -16.84
N ALA A 14 -7.66 9.88 -17.28
CA ALA A 14 -8.18 11.03 -16.54
C ALA A 14 -9.71 10.95 -16.33
N ALA A 15 -10.46 10.61 -17.39
CA ALA A 15 -11.91 10.42 -17.31
C ALA A 15 -12.29 9.25 -16.39
N ALA A 16 -11.54 8.15 -16.44
CA ALA A 16 -11.73 6.98 -15.57
C ALA A 16 -11.47 7.33 -14.10
N ARG A 17 -10.40 8.08 -13.81
CA ARG A 17 -10.09 8.56 -12.46
C ARG A 17 -11.27 9.36 -11.91
N ALA A 18 -11.78 10.33 -12.63
CA ALA A 18 -12.90 11.14 -12.20
C ALA A 18 -14.17 10.29 -11.92
N GLU A 19 -14.51 9.36 -12.81
CA GLU A 19 -15.69 8.51 -12.68
C GLU A 19 -15.56 7.54 -11.48
N PHE A 20 -14.37 6.92 -11.30
CA PHE A 20 -14.13 6.02 -10.17
C PHE A 20 -14.07 6.76 -8.83
N LEU A 21 -13.54 7.98 -8.78
CA LEU A 21 -13.55 8.81 -7.57
C LEU A 21 -14.97 9.23 -7.19
N GLU A 22 -15.80 9.58 -8.17
CA GLU A 22 -17.19 9.99 -7.93
C GLU A 22 -18.06 8.81 -7.45
N LYS A 23 -18.04 7.68 -8.15
CA LYS A 23 -19.02 6.58 -7.97
C LYS A 23 -18.47 5.31 -7.33
N GLY A 24 -17.17 5.25 -7.07
CA GLY A 24 -16.49 3.99 -6.74
C GLY A 24 -16.45 3.03 -7.93
N TYR A 25 -15.69 1.95 -7.79
CA TYR A 25 -15.57 0.97 -8.86
C TYR A 25 -16.92 0.32 -9.22
N GLN A 26 -17.71 -0.10 -8.23
CA GLN A 26 -19.00 -0.78 -8.50
C GLN A 26 -19.97 0.11 -9.26
N GLY A 27 -20.13 1.36 -8.84
CA GLY A 27 -21.08 2.30 -9.43
C GLY A 27 -20.62 2.93 -10.75
N ALA A 28 -19.33 2.86 -11.08
CA ALA A 28 -18.77 3.43 -12.30
C ALA A 28 -19.06 2.58 -13.54
N SER A 29 -19.18 3.22 -14.71
CA SER A 29 -19.36 2.52 -15.98
C SER A 29 -18.53 3.13 -17.11
N LEU A 30 -18.29 2.34 -18.18
CA LEU A 30 -17.45 2.77 -19.31
C LEU A 30 -18.11 3.86 -20.17
N ARG A 31 -19.42 4.02 -20.11
CA ARG A 31 -20.14 4.99 -20.95
C ARG A 31 -19.83 6.44 -20.56
N PRO A 32 -20.00 6.90 -19.31
CA PRO A 32 -19.57 8.24 -18.88
C PRO A 32 -18.08 8.50 -19.08
N ILE A 33 -17.24 7.47 -18.89
CA ILE A 33 -15.80 7.56 -19.13
C ILE A 33 -15.53 7.88 -20.61
N ALA A 34 -16.21 7.19 -21.52
CA ALA A 34 -16.07 7.41 -22.95
C ALA A 34 -16.53 8.81 -23.35
N GLU A 35 -17.68 9.25 -22.84
CA GLU A 35 -18.23 10.59 -23.09
C GLU A 35 -17.25 11.69 -22.62
N ARG A 36 -16.73 11.60 -21.38
CA ARG A 36 -15.74 12.56 -20.83
C ARG A 36 -14.41 12.56 -21.60
N ALA A 37 -13.97 11.40 -22.09
CA ALA A 37 -12.72 11.25 -22.85
C ALA A 37 -12.81 11.67 -24.31
N GLY A 38 -14.02 11.96 -24.83
CA GLY A 38 -14.26 12.16 -26.26
C GLY A 38 -13.99 10.89 -27.08
N ALA A 39 -14.31 9.71 -26.52
CA ALA A 39 -14.06 8.42 -27.11
C ALA A 39 -15.36 7.58 -27.21
N THR A 40 -15.28 6.42 -27.85
CA THR A 40 -16.37 5.43 -27.80
C THR A 40 -16.04 4.36 -26.77
N VAL A 41 -17.06 3.68 -26.23
CA VAL A 41 -16.89 2.52 -25.36
C VAL A 41 -16.04 1.44 -26.03
N GLY A 42 -16.27 1.19 -27.33
CA GLY A 42 -15.46 0.25 -28.12
C GLY A 42 -13.99 0.64 -28.18
N ALA A 43 -13.68 1.92 -28.31
CA ALA A 43 -12.29 2.41 -28.29
C ALA A 43 -11.60 2.18 -26.94
N ILE A 44 -12.35 2.28 -25.82
CA ILE A 44 -11.85 1.93 -24.47
C ILE A 44 -11.63 0.41 -24.37
N GLN A 45 -12.60 -0.40 -24.81
CA GLN A 45 -12.51 -1.85 -24.72
C GLN A 45 -11.39 -2.47 -25.57
N ILE A 46 -11.07 -1.86 -26.71
CA ILE A 46 -9.89 -2.27 -27.51
C ILE A 46 -8.60 -2.06 -26.72
N ARG A 47 -8.51 -1.03 -25.86
CA ARG A 47 -7.30 -0.69 -25.09
C ARG A 47 -7.19 -1.46 -23.76
N TYR A 48 -8.28 -1.51 -23.04
CA TYR A 48 -8.30 -1.99 -21.65
C TYR A 48 -9.18 -3.23 -21.44
N ARG A 49 -9.90 -3.69 -22.48
CA ARG A 49 -10.80 -4.85 -22.48
C ARG A 49 -11.98 -4.77 -21.49
N THR A 50 -11.70 -4.49 -20.22
CA THR A 50 -12.71 -4.44 -19.14
C THR A 50 -12.55 -3.18 -18.28
N LYS A 51 -13.60 -2.84 -17.53
CA LYS A 51 -13.54 -1.78 -16.49
C LYS A 51 -12.45 -2.09 -15.45
N ASP A 52 -12.27 -3.35 -15.09
CA ASP A 52 -11.24 -3.78 -14.14
C ASP A 52 -9.82 -3.58 -14.69
N ALA A 53 -9.58 -3.94 -15.94
CA ALA A 53 -8.29 -3.70 -16.59
C ALA A 53 -7.98 -2.21 -16.73
N LEU A 54 -9.01 -1.35 -16.91
CA LEU A 54 -8.84 0.09 -16.91
C LEU A 54 -8.46 0.63 -15.53
N LEU A 55 -9.12 0.17 -14.45
CA LEU A 55 -8.75 0.54 -13.08
C LEU A 55 -7.32 0.10 -12.74
N ARG A 56 -6.96 -1.12 -13.11
CA ARG A 56 -5.58 -1.63 -12.92
C ARG A 56 -4.55 -0.80 -13.66
N ALA A 57 -4.82 -0.42 -14.91
CA ALA A 57 -3.92 0.41 -15.69
C ALA A 57 -3.76 1.82 -15.08
N LEU A 58 -4.84 2.39 -14.55
CA LEU A 58 -4.84 3.66 -13.84
C LEU A 58 -3.97 3.62 -12.59
N LEU A 59 -4.10 2.56 -11.77
CA LEU A 59 -3.40 2.45 -10.48
C LEU A 59 -2.00 1.80 -10.59
N ALA A 60 -1.63 1.26 -11.75
CA ALA A 60 -0.36 0.57 -11.92
C ALA A 60 0.89 1.41 -11.55
N PRO A 61 1.00 2.70 -11.92
CA PRO A 61 2.13 3.53 -11.51
C PRO A 61 2.23 3.65 -10.00
N PHE A 62 1.14 3.98 -9.32
CA PHE A 62 1.08 4.11 -7.85
C PHE A 62 1.43 2.81 -7.13
N LEU A 63 0.90 1.67 -7.59
CA LEU A 63 1.24 0.35 -7.04
C LEU A 63 2.72 0.00 -7.24
N SER A 64 3.30 0.37 -8.39
CA SER A 64 4.72 0.17 -8.67
C SER A 64 5.62 0.99 -7.74
N GLU A 65 5.24 2.23 -7.44
CA GLU A 65 5.99 3.09 -6.51
C GLU A 65 5.91 2.57 -5.07
N ILE A 66 4.73 2.14 -4.61
CA ILE A 66 4.58 1.46 -3.30
C ILE A 66 5.49 0.22 -3.22
N GLU A 67 5.48 -0.61 -4.27
CA GLU A 67 6.36 -1.78 -4.35
C GLU A 67 7.84 -1.39 -4.27
N GLY A 68 8.23 -0.33 -4.97
CA GLY A 68 9.59 0.21 -4.95
C GLY A 68 10.05 0.60 -3.54
N VAL A 69 9.18 1.26 -2.76
CA VAL A 69 9.48 1.61 -1.35
C VAL A 69 9.72 0.36 -0.51
N PHE A 70 8.86 -0.66 -0.63
CA PHE A 70 9.02 -1.90 0.12
C PHE A 70 10.29 -2.66 -0.26
N GLN A 71 10.62 -2.74 -1.55
CA GLN A 71 11.84 -3.40 -2.01
C GLN A 71 13.11 -2.68 -1.58
N ALA A 72 13.11 -1.33 -1.61
CA ALA A 72 14.24 -0.54 -1.13
C ALA A 72 14.49 -0.74 0.37
N ALA A 73 13.43 -0.68 1.19
CA ALA A 73 13.52 -0.91 2.63
C ALA A 73 14.04 -2.33 2.95
N LYS A 74 13.56 -3.34 2.23
CA LYS A 74 14.00 -4.73 2.35
C LYS A 74 15.47 -4.90 1.97
N ALA A 75 15.89 -4.33 0.83
CA ALA A 75 17.27 -4.43 0.35
C ALA A 75 18.25 -3.78 1.35
N GLU A 76 17.91 -2.60 1.88
CA GLU A 76 18.72 -1.91 2.87
C GLU A 76 18.83 -2.72 4.16
N TYR A 77 17.71 -3.28 4.66
CA TYR A 77 17.69 -4.09 5.87
C TYR A 77 18.65 -5.30 5.81
N TRP A 78 18.65 -6.03 4.72
CA TRP A 78 19.47 -7.25 4.59
C TRP A 78 20.96 -6.98 4.41
N GLN A 79 21.39 -5.75 4.20
CA GLN A 79 22.80 -5.36 4.18
C GLN A 79 23.44 -5.33 5.58
N TYR A 80 22.62 -5.22 6.65
CA TYR A 80 23.13 -5.16 8.01
C TYR A 80 23.43 -6.55 8.57
N PRO A 81 24.52 -6.69 9.36
CA PRO A 81 24.82 -7.94 10.07
C PRO A 81 23.71 -8.24 11.08
N PRO A 82 23.47 -9.52 11.41
CA PRO A 82 22.39 -9.93 12.32
C PRO A 82 22.37 -9.19 13.67
N SER A 83 23.54 -8.87 14.21
CA SER A 83 23.71 -8.14 15.48
C SER A 83 23.18 -6.70 15.45
N GLU A 84 23.13 -6.08 14.28
CA GLU A 84 22.70 -4.67 14.09
C GLU A 84 21.29 -4.54 13.55
N ARG A 85 20.70 -5.62 13.05
CA ARG A 85 19.39 -5.61 12.38
C ARG A 85 18.26 -5.10 13.27
N LEU A 86 18.31 -5.37 14.57
CA LEU A 86 17.28 -4.90 15.50
C LEU A 86 17.33 -3.36 15.65
N ALA A 87 18.52 -2.80 15.83
CA ALA A 87 18.69 -1.34 15.91
C ALA A 87 18.30 -0.67 14.58
N PHE A 88 18.62 -1.33 13.46
CA PHE A 88 18.27 -0.82 12.14
C PHE A 88 16.76 -0.92 11.85
N MET A 89 16.04 -1.88 12.43
CA MET A 89 14.60 -2.06 12.22
C MET A 89 13.81 -0.78 12.53
N GLU A 90 14.11 -0.09 13.62
CA GLU A 90 13.45 1.17 13.98
C GLU A 90 13.64 2.24 12.91
N LYS A 91 14.89 2.43 12.47
CA LYS A 91 15.24 3.37 11.40
C LYS A 91 14.53 3.02 10.10
N SER A 92 14.57 1.75 9.70
CA SER A 92 13.94 1.26 8.47
C SER A 92 12.43 1.46 8.48
N MET A 93 11.75 1.10 9.57
CA MET A 93 10.30 1.29 9.71
C MET A 93 9.90 2.76 9.64
N LYS A 94 10.68 3.65 10.25
CA LYS A 94 10.45 5.10 10.18
C LYS A 94 10.59 5.61 8.75
N MET A 95 11.67 5.27 8.07
CA MET A 95 11.93 5.69 6.68
C MET A 95 10.86 5.14 5.72
N GLU A 96 10.52 3.87 5.82
CA GLU A 96 9.44 3.24 5.03
C GLU A 96 8.11 3.96 5.28
N SER A 97 7.78 4.23 6.54
CA SER A 97 6.54 4.93 6.90
C SER A 97 6.47 6.34 6.33
N GLU A 98 7.56 7.10 6.40
CA GLU A 98 7.62 8.45 5.83
C GLU A 98 7.50 8.43 4.30
N ALA A 99 8.15 7.47 3.63
CA ALA A 99 8.08 7.31 2.18
C ALA A 99 6.68 6.91 1.71
N ILE A 100 6.03 5.93 2.34
CA ILE A 100 4.67 5.51 2.01
C ILE A 100 3.68 6.66 2.24
N LEU A 101 3.82 7.39 3.35
CA LEU A 101 2.94 8.51 3.62
C LEU A 101 3.12 9.64 2.60
N SER A 102 4.36 9.93 2.17
CA SER A 102 4.62 10.90 1.10
C SER A 102 3.95 10.47 -0.19
N LEU A 103 4.15 9.23 -0.61
CA LEU A 103 3.51 8.64 -1.80
C LEU A 103 1.99 8.75 -1.77
N ILE A 104 1.36 8.43 -0.63
CA ILE A 104 -0.10 8.58 -0.46
C ILE A 104 -0.54 10.00 -0.73
N PHE A 105 0.17 11.01 -0.24
CA PHE A 105 -0.22 12.41 -0.42
C PHE A 105 0.20 12.98 -1.78
N ASP A 106 1.22 12.45 -2.41
CA ASP A 106 1.63 12.84 -3.76
C ASP A 106 0.68 12.26 -4.82
N HIS A 107 0.04 11.10 -4.52
CA HIS A 107 -0.94 10.40 -5.35
C HIS A 107 -2.26 10.19 -4.60
N TYR A 108 -2.79 11.23 -3.94
CA TYR A 108 -3.91 11.09 -3.00
C TYR A 108 -5.16 10.46 -3.61
N ASP A 109 -5.52 10.84 -4.84
CA ASP A 109 -6.65 10.28 -5.56
C ASP A 109 -6.49 8.77 -5.81
N ASP A 110 -5.28 8.33 -6.16
CA ASP A 110 -4.98 6.90 -6.36
C ASP A 110 -5.03 6.12 -5.05
N ALA A 111 -4.56 6.72 -3.96
CA ALA A 111 -4.69 6.14 -2.63
C ALA A 111 -6.16 6.02 -2.19
N VAL A 112 -7.00 7.02 -2.46
CA VAL A 112 -8.46 6.97 -2.21
C VAL A 112 -9.10 5.85 -3.05
N LEU A 113 -8.77 5.76 -4.33
CA LEU A 113 -9.30 4.72 -5.21
C LEU A 113 -8.93 3.33 -4.71
N LEU A 114 -7.65 3.10 -4.41
CA LEU A 114 -7.17 1.80 -3.98
C LEU A 114 -7.73 1.37 -2.62
N LEU A 115 -7.69 2.26 -1.63
CA LEU A 115 -7.96 1.93 -0.24
C LEU A 115 -9.44 2.04 0.16
N CYS A 116 -10.23 2.86 -0.58
CA CYS A 116 -11.60 3.19 -0.20
C CYS A 116 -12.65 2.92 -1.26
N LYS A 117 -12.28 2.85 -2.56
CA LYS A 117 -13.24 2.83 -3.68
C LYS A 117 -13.05 1.69 -4.66
N SER A 118 -12.17 0.72 -4.37
CA SER A 118 -11.88 -0.44 -5.25
C SER A 118 -12.81 -1.63 -5.06
N GLU A 119 -13.80 -1.55 -4.17
CA GLU A 119 -14.72 -2.65 -3.84
C GLU A 119 -15.38 -3.25 -5.09
N GLY A 120 -15.38 -4.60 -5.19
CA GLY A 120 -15.88 -5.35 -6.34
C GLY A 120 -14.93 -5.43 -7.54
N SER A 121 -13.73 -4.84 -7.47
CA SER A 121 -12.66 -5.01 -8.46
C SER A 121 -11.66 -6.09 -8.05
N SER A 122 -10.76 -6.47 -8.97
CA SER A 122 -9.62 -7.35 -8.65
C SER A 122 -8.64 -6.72 -7.65
N LEU A 123 -8.71 -5.42 -7.41
CA LEU A 123 -7.87 -4.68 -6.45
C LEU A 123 -8.50 -4.54 -5.06
N ALA A 124 -9.74 -4.99 -4.86
CA ALA A 124 -10.44 -4.88 -3.57
C ALA A 124 -9.66 -5.55 -2.42
N GLY A 125 -9.00 -6.69 -2.70
CA GLY A 125 -8.13 -7.40 -1.75
C GLY A 125 -6.67 -6.95 -1.72
N CYS A 126 -6.29 -5.90 -2.44
CA CYS A 126 -4.89 -5.48 -2.57
C CYS A 126 -4.26 -5.13 -1.21
N PHE A 127 -5.02 -4.47 -0.32
CA PHE A 127 -4.54 -4.14 1.02
C PHE A 127 -4.20 -5.39 1.84
N ASP A 128 -5.07 -6.40 1.82
CA ASP A 128 -4.84 -7.66 2.54
C ASP A 128 -3.66 -8.44 1.96
N GLN A 129 -3.44 -8.36 0.64
CA GLN A 129 -2.26 -8.92 -0.02
C GLN A 129 -0.97 -8.22 0.43
N ILE A 130 -0.98 -6.89 0.60
CA ILE A 130 0.15 -6.14 1.14
C ILE A 130 0.43 -6.58 2.58
N VAL A 131 -0.60 -6.70 3.43
CA VAL A 131 -0.46 -7.21 4.81
C VAL A 131 0.13 -8.61 4.81
N ALA A 132 -0.41 -9.54 4.02
CA ALA A 132 0.07 -10.92 3.95
C ALA A 132 1.54 -11.01 3.55
N ARG A 133 1.96 -10.21 2.56
CA ARG A 133 3.37 -10.14 2.13
C ARG A 133 4.27 -9.60 3.23
N LYS A 134 3.87 -8.50 3.89
CA LYS A 134 4.64 -7.94 5.02
C LYS A 134 4.75 -8.93 6.19
N VAL A 135 3.71 -9.70 6.46
CA VAL A 135 3.74 -10.78 7.46
C VAL A 135 4.78 -11.84 7.09
N ALA A 136 4.79 -12.30 5.84
CA ALA A 136 5.76 -13.31 5.37
C ALA A 136 7.22 -12.80 5.46
N GLU A 137 7.46 -11.54 5.09
CA GLU A 137 8.79 -10.91 5.19
C GLU A 137 9.22 -10.75 6.66
N SER A 138 8.30 -10.34 7.54
CA SER A 138 8.57 -10.19 8.97
C SER A 138 8.79 -11.53 9.66
N ALA A 139 8.08 -12.59 9.26
CA ALA A 139 8.29 -13.93 9.77
C ALA A 139 9.73 -14.41 9.50
N ALA A 140 10.25 -14.20 8.30
CA ALA A 140 11.65 -14.53 7.97
C ALA A 140 12.64 -13.73 8.83
N PHE A 141 12.34 -12.46 9.11
CA PHE A 141 13.11 -11.61 10.00
C PHE A 141 13.16 -12.15 11.44
N PHE A 142 12.01 -12.44 12.03
CA PHE A 142 11.94 -12.94 13.42
C PHE A 142 12.53 -14.33 13.56
N GLN A 143 12.42 -15.19 12.54
CA GLN A 143 13.13 -16.47 12.50
C GLN A 143 14.66 -16.28 12.53
N ALA A 144 15.19 -15.32 11.78
CA ALA A 144 16.62 -15.01 11.78
C ALA A 144 17.13 -14.44 13.12
N LEU A 145 16.25 -13.88 13.95
CA LEU A 145 16.54 -13.44 15.33
C LEU A 145 16.32 -14.54 16.38
N ASP A 146 15.98 -15.78 15.97
CA ASP A 146 15.60 -16.88 16.85
C ASP A 146 14.44 -16.53 17.81
N ALA A 147 13.54 -15.65 17.36
CA ALA A 147 12.39 -15.19 18.13
C ALA A 147 11.16 -16.07 17.83
N LYS A 148 11.15 -17.31 18.36
CA LYS A 148 10.14 -18.36 18.12
C LYS A 148 8.71 -17.99 18.56
N ARG A 149 8.52 -16.92 19.33
CA ARG A 149 7.21 -16.48 19.86
C ARG A 149 6.36 -15.72 18.85
N PHE A 150 6.95 -15.29 17.75
CA PHE A 150 6.23 -14.57 16.72
C PHE A 150 5.65 -15.54 15.70
N ASP A 151 4.51 -16.13 16.04
CA ASP A 151 3.75 -16.91 15.07
C ASP A 151 3.11 -16.01 14.01
N THR A 152 2.67 -16.63 12.92
CA THR A 152 2.12 -15.91 11.75
C THR A 152 0.84 -15.15 12.10
N GLU A 153 0.02 -15.65 13.05
CA GLU A 153 -1.22 -15.00 13.47
C GLU A 153 -0.94 -13.72 14.25
N LEU A 154 -0.04 -13.77 15.22
CA LEU A 154 0.39 -12.59 15.97
C LEU A 154 0.98 -11.53 15.03
N LEU A 155 1.86 -11.94 14.12
CA LEU A 155 2.43 -11.03 13.11
C LEU A 155 1.35 -10.40 12.23
N ARG A 156 0.35 -11.16 11.80
CA ARG A 156 -0.78 -10.65 11.00
C ARG A 156 -1.58 -9.58 11.75
N LEU A 157 -1.86 -9.81 13.03
CA LEU A 157 -2.57 -8.83 13.88
C LEU A 157 -1.76 -7.54 14.05
N LEU A 158 -0.49 -7.65 14.42
CA LEU A 158 0.35 -6.47 14.72
C LEU A 158 0.68 -5.66 13.47
N ILE A 159 1.06 -6.32 12.39
CA ILE A 159 1.38 -5.67 11.11
C ILE A 159 0.10 -5.12 10.46
N GLY A 160 -1.00 -5.88 10.51
CA GLY A 160 -2.30 -5.42 10.04
C GLY A 160 -2.75 -4.15 10.75
N ALA A 161 -2.65 -4.09 12.08
CA ALA A 161 -2.98 -2.91 12.86
C ALA A 161 -2.13 -1.69 12.47
N GLN A 162 -0.83 -1.88 12.23
CA GLN A 162 0.07 -0.83 11.77
C GLN A 162 -0.32 -0.29 10.40
N LEU A 163 -0.50 -1.17 9.42
CA LEU A 163 -0.83 -0.79 8.05
C LEU A 163 -2.23 -0.18 7.93
N TYR A 164 -3.17 -0.61 8.77
CA TYR A 164 -4.51 -0.05 8.83
C TYR A 164 -4.52 1.46 9.16
N GLY A 165 -3.49 1.96 9.82
CA GLY A 165 -3.28 3.39 10.06
C GLY A 165 -3.28 4.22 8.77
N TYR A 166 -2.62 3.77 7.71
CA TYR A 166 -2.62 4.45 6.40
C TYR A 166 -4.01 4.51 5.79
N ARG A 167 -4.73 3.39 5.83
CA ARG A 167 -6.10 3.31 5.32
C ARG A 167 -7.01 4.31 6.08
N LYS A 168 -6.88 4.41 7.40
CA LYS A 168 -7.65 5.34 8.22
C LYS A 168 -7.31 6.80 7.94
N ILE A 169 -6.05 7.13 7.70
CA ILE A 169 -5.63 8.47 7.30
C ILE A 169 -6.32 8.89 6.00
N VAL A 170 -6.30 8.04 4.98
CA VAL A 170 -6.95 8.30 3.69
C VAL A 170 -8.47 8.36 3.85
N GLN A 171 -9.06 7.37 4.52
CA GLN A 171 -10.51 7.25 4.71
C GLN A 171 -11.12 8.45 5.45
N ASN A 172 -10.39 9.02 6.41
CA ASN A 172 -10.84 10.13 7.23
C ASN A 172 -10.40 11.50 6.68
N GLY A 173 -9.75 11.56 5.52
CA GLY A 173 -9.38 12.82 4.87
C GLY A 173 -8.40 13.67 5.69
N TYR A 174 -7.40 13.04 6.34
CA TYR A 174 -6.42 13.80 7.11
C TYR A 174 -5.63 14.75 6.20
N GLU A 175 -5.39 15.96 6.68
CA GLU A 175 -4.40 16.86 6.08
C GLU A 175 -2.98 16.30 6.24
N ARG A 176 -2.08 16.57 5.26
CA ARG A 176 -0.71 15.98 5.18
C ARG A 176 0.07 16.11 6.50
N ASP A 177 0.08 17.27 7.12
CA ASP A 177 0.85 17.48 8.36
C ASP A 177 0.21 16.82 9.58
N ALA A 178 -1.12 16.77 9.64
CA ALA A 178 -1.85 16.03 10.67
C ALA A 178 -1.58 14.51 10.54
N ALA A 179 -1.61 13.99 9.31
CA ALA A 179 -1.28 12.61 9.01
C ALA A 179 0.16 12.25 9.42
N LYS A 180 1.13 13.11 9.11
CA LYS A 180 2.53 12.94 9.53
C LYS A 180 2.67 12.87 11.06
N ARG A 181 1.97 13.73 11.79
CA ARG A 181 2.00 13.70 13.27
C ARG A 181 1.37 12.42 13.82
N ALA A 182 0.20 12.05 13.30
CA ALA A 182 -0.51 10.84 13.72
C ALA A 182 0.33 9.59 13.43
N MET A 183 0.90 9.48 12.23
CA MET A 183 1.71 8.32 11.85
C MET A 183 2.99 8.22 12.68
N ARG A 184 3.68 9.33 12.97
CA ARG A 184 4.85 9.32 13.88
C ARG A 184 4.48 8.80 15.28
N SER A 185 3.33 9.19 15.81
CA SER A 185 2.86 8.69 17.11
C SER A 185 2.52 7.21 17.06
N LEU A 186 1.85 6.77 15.99
CA LEU A 186 1.52 5.37 15.76
C LEU A 186 2.79 4.51 15.62
N MET A 187 3.78 4.98 14.85
CA MET A 187 5.07 4.28 14.73
C MET A 187 5.82 4.16 16.05
N ARG A 188 5.82 5.22 16.88
CA ARG A 188 6.41 5.16 18.23
C ARG A 188 5.72 4.12 19.11
N TYR A 189 4.39 4.06 19.06
CA TYR A 189 3.61 3.06 19.77
C TYR A 189 3.97 1.63 19.31
N HIS A 190 4.00 1.38 18.01
CA HIS A 190 4.37 0.07 17.48
C HIS A 190 5.80 -0.31 17.81
N MET A 191 6.76 0.61 17.72
CA MET A 191 8.15 0.34 18.08
C MET A 191 8.32 0.00 19.55
N GLY A 192 7.62 0.71 20.45
CA GLY A 192 7.60 0.37 21.87
C GLY A 192 7.04 -1.04 22.12
N GLY A 193 5.96 -1.39 21.44
CA GLY A 193 5.37 -2.73 21.49
C GLY A 193 6.32 -3.82 20.97
N TRP A 194 6.93 -3.62 19.81
CA TRP A 194 7.92 -4.57 19.25
C TRP A 194 9.11 -4.77 20.19
N THR A 195 9.66 -3.68 20.76
CA THR A 195 10.78 -3.74 21.71
C THR A 195 10.40 -4.52 22.97
N ALA A 196 9.22 -4.28 23.53
CA ALA A 196 8.73 -5.00 24.71
C ALA A 196 8.57 -6.51 24.43
N LEU A 197 7.95 -6.87 23.30
CA LEU A 197 7.77 -8.28 22.93
C LEU A 197 9.10 -9.00 22.68
N LEU A 198 10.07 -8.32 22.05
CA LEU A 198 11.40 -8.89 21.79
C LEU A 198 12.20 -9.07 23.10
N ASN A 199 12.10 -8.15 24.04
CA ASN A 199 12.77 -8.27 25.34
C ASN A 199 12.18 -9.41 26.18
N ALA A 200 10.86 -9.54 26.26
CA ALA A 200 10.20 -10.65 26.92
C ALA A 200 10.64 -12.02 26.36
N SER A 201 10.87 -12.11 25.05
CA SER A 201 11.40 -13.33 24.41
C SER A 201 12.82 -13.71 24.82
N ARG A 202 13.62 -12.75 25.29
CA ARG A 202 15.01 -12.97 25.76
C ARG A 202 15.07 -13.39 27.23
N GLU A 203 14.15 -12.92 28.04
CA GLU A 203 14.09 -13.25 29.47
C GLU A 203 13.69 -14.71 29.69
N ASP A 204 12.74 -15.22 28.92
CA ASP A 204 12.32 -16.63 29.00
C ASP A 204 13.39 -17.66 28.55
N LYS A 205 14.41 -17.22 27.81
CA LYS A 205 15.53 -18.10 27.44
C LYS A 205 16.59 -18.22 28.55
N ARG A 206 16.49 -17.39 29.62
CA ARG A 206 17.44 -17.38 30.75
C ARG A 206 16.93 -18.14 31.96
N THR A 207 15.67 -18.55 31.94
CA THR A 207 15.03 -19.44 32.91
C THR A 207 14.96 -20.86 32.40
#